data_c6b1ba1b3b3d49a26bbc2b641213794e
#
_entry.id   c6b1ba1b3b3d49a26bbc2b641213794e
#
_cell.length_a   1.000
_cell.length_b   1.000
_cell.length_c   1.000
_cell.angle_alpha   90.00
_cell.angle_beta   90.00
_cell.angle_gamma   90.00
#
_symmetry.space_group_name_H-M   'P 1'
#
loop_
_entity.id
_entity.type
_entity.pdbx_description
1 polymer ?
#
loop_
_entity_poly.entity_id
_entity_poly.type
_entity_poly.pdbx_seq_one_letter_code
_entity_poly.pdbx_strand_id
1 'polypeptide(L)'
;MKTLKIGICGVGNVGGAVLDTLSKNPEIIQSQGGVHLEVVLVGARKGKAAVENKQLNVVEDLKEVAANNEIDVLVELIGGCDLAKELVEIAIKNGKHVVTANKALIASHGDELFKLAKEKNVQIGFEASVAGGTPVIKALREGLVANKVQWFAGILNGTTNFILSEMSDKNTNFDDALKQAQDLGLAESDPTMDIDGTDAAQKASILAALAFKVPFDFKSVSYGGIDQVDQEDLKYAAELGYAIKHIAYGSLVGQEVSVSAYPTLVSKDLLLSQVGQQMNALDICCEDMGSTVYYGPGAGPKPTASAVIADLVDIANGGWPSQDSGKKVNKITKTTADFPRYLRLNVKNEPGAIAKISSTFANEDISIEALIQHEAGKLPEDLQDTVPVVIISGSVSEEIISKLITNLESMKEIDTKVRQFRIHNVV
;
A
#
# COMPACT_ATOMS: atom_id res chain seq x y z
N MET A 1 -27.37 -0.16 -27.13
CA MET A 1 -26.22 0.01 -26.24
C MET A 1 -26.79 0.17 -24.84
N LYS A 2 -26.17 -0.47 -23.84
CA LYS A 2 -26.64 -0.39 -22.45
C LYS A 2 -26.22 0.96 -21.86
N THR A 3 -27.10 1.63 -21.12
CA THR A 3 -26.79 2.85 -20.37
C THR A 3 -26.71 2.51 -18.90
N LEU A 4 -25.67 2.98 -18.21
CA LEU A 4 -25.52 2.89 -16.75
C LEU A 4 -25.69 4.30 -16.17
N LYS A 5 -26.67 4.47 -15.30
CA LYS A 5 -27.01 5.73 -14.65
C LYS A 5 -26.26 5.88 -13.33
N ILE A 6 -25.52 6.98 -13.18
CA ILE A 6 -24.52 7.19 -12.13
C ILE A 6 -24.95 8.31 -11.20
N GLY A 7 -24.91 8.04 -9.90
CA GLY A 7 -24.91 9.05 -8.85
C GLY A 7 -23.51 9.20 -8.26
N ILE A 8 -23.00 10.42 -8.11
CA ILE A 8 -21.64 10.66 -7.57
C ILE A 8 -21.74 11.40 -6.25
N CYS A 9 -21.16 10.84 -5.20
CA CYS A 9 -20.95 11.52 -3.91
C CYS A 9 -19.48 11.95 -3.77
N GLY A 10 -19.25 13.26 -3.77
CA GLY A 10 -17.91 13.86 -3.64
C GLY A 10 -17.30 14.28 -4.98
N VAL A 11 -17.10 15.60 -5.12
CA VAL A 11 -16.49 16.23 -6.29
C VAL A 11 -15.20 16.98 -5.91
N GLY A 12 -14.38 16.32 -5.12
CA GLY A 12 -13.00 16.73 -4.87
C GLY A 12 -12.11 16.49 -6.09
N ASN A 13 -10.82 16.33 -5.88
CA ASN A 13 -9.83 16.08 -6.94
C ASN A 13 -10.20 14.88 -7.82
N VAL A 14 -10.54 13.75 -7.20
CA VAL A 14 -10.89 12.52 -7.93
C VAL A 14 -12.24 12.61 -8.60
N GLY A 15 -13.30 13.03 -7.88
CA GLY A 15 -14.64 13.16 -8.45
C GLY A 15 -14.71 14.17 -9.60
N GLY A 16 -13.98 15.28 -9.48
CA GLY A 16 -13.81 16.24 -10.59
C GLY A 16 -13.16 15.60 -11.80
N ALA A 17 -12.09 14.80 -11.59
CA ALA A 17 -11.41 14.09 -12.69
C ALA A 17 -12.29 13.00 -13.32
N VAL A 18 -13.16 12.31 -12.55
CA VAL A 18 -14.16 11.37 -13.10
C VAL A 18 -15.12 12.12 -14.02
N LEU A 19 -15.73 13.23 -13.56
CA LEU A 19 -16.64 14.06 -14.37
C LEU A 19 -15.96 14.59 -15.64
N ASP A 20 -14.71 15.02 -15.52
CA ASP A 20 -13.94 15.52 -16.67
C ASP A 20 -13.65 14.42 -17.69
N THR A 21 -13.27 13.23 -17.21
CA THR A 21 -12.96 12.11 -18.11
C THR A 21 -14.21 11.60 -18.82
N LEU A 22 -15.34 11.48 -18.11
CA LEU A 22 -16.63 11.10 -18.70
C LEU A 22 -17.08 12.09 -19.76
N SER A 23 -16.85 13.39 -19.53
CA SER A 23 -17.20 14.45 -20.49
C SER A 23 -16.26 14.51 -21.70
N LYS A 24 -14.97 14.25 -21.53
CA LYS A 24 -13.96 14.37 -22.60
C LYS A 24 -13.84 13.13 -23.48
N ASN A 25 -14.09 11.95 -22.93
CA ASN A 25 -13.81 10.67 -23.58
C ASN A 25 -15.06 9.77 -23.78
N PRO A 26 -16.27 10.29 -24.02
CA PRO A 26 -17.46 9.46 -24.11
C PRO A 26 -17.39 8.44 -25.24
N GLU A 27 -16.84 8.84 -26.40
CA GLU A 27 -16.70 7.97 -27.57
C GLU A 27 -15.70 6.84 -27.34
N ILE A 28 -14.59 7.11 -26.64
CA ILE A 28 -13.59 6.11 -26.28
C ILE A 28 -14.22 5.09 -25.32
N ILE A 29 -14.91 5.56 -24.29
CA ILE A 29 -15.57 4.68 -23.30
C ILE A 29 -16.64 3.81 -23.98
N GLN A 30 -17.42 4.38 -24.90
CA GLN A 30 -18.43 3.66 -25.65
C GLN A 30 -17.81 2.61 -26.61
N SER A 31 -16.78 2.99 -27.35
CA SER A 31 -16.17 2.09 -28.33
C SER A 31 -15.40 0.94 -27.70
N GLN A 32 -14.70 1.19 -26.58
CA GLN A 32 -13.92 0.18 -25.88
C GLN A 32 -14.74 -0.59 -24.83
N GLY A 33 -15.61 0.11 -24.10
CA GLY A 33 -16.42 -0.47 -23.02
C GLY A 33 -17.78 -1.01 -23.47
N GLY A 34 -18.27 -0.63 -24.67
CA GLY A 34 -19.58 -1.07 -25.18
C GLY A 34 -20.79 -0.49 -24.44
N VAL A 35 -20.59 0.53 -23.60
CA VAL A 35 -21.60 1.07 -22.69
C VAL A 35 -21.64 2.61 -22.75
N HIS A 36 -22.80 3.18 -22.43
CA HIS A 36 -22.98 4.60 -22.20
C HIS A 36 -23.03 4.86 -20.68
N LEU A 37 -22.18 5.73 -20.17
CA LEU A 37 -22.14 6.14 -18.78
C LEU A 37 -22.79 7.53 -18.63
N GLU A 38 -23.93 7.59 -17.93
CA GLU A 38 -24.73 8.80 -17.77
C GLU A 38 -24.72 9.26 -16.30
N VAL A 39 -24.19 10.46 -16.05
CA VAL A 39 -24.25 11.07 -14.70
C VAL A 39 -25.60 11.74 -14.52
N VAL A 40 -26.42 11.18 -13.64
CA VAL A 40 -27.80 11.64 -13.34
C VAL A 40 -27.80 12.67 -12.21
N LEU A 41 -27.03 12.40 -11.14
CA LEU A 41 -27.07 13.19 -9.92
C LEU A 41 -25.70 13.28 -9.27
N VAL A 42 -25.38 14.47 -8.76
CA VAL A 42 -24.08 14.73 -8.10
C VAL A 42 -24.32 15.33 -6.72
N GLY A 43 -23.76 14.70 -5.72
CA GLY A 43 -23.74 15.20 -4.35
C GLY A 43 -22.51 16.07 -4.09
N ALA A 44 -22.70 17.36 -3.93
CA ALA A 44 -21.62 18.31 -3.70
C ALA A 44 -22.08 19.55 -2.94
N ARG A 45 -21.17 20.20 -2.21
CA ARG A 45 -21.42 21.55 -1.68
C ARG A 45 -21.55 22.54 -2.82
N LYS A 46 -22.44 23.53 -2.69
CA LYS A 46 -22.57 24.64 -3.66
C LYS A 46 -21.23 25.37 -3.86
N GLY A 47 -21.02 25.91 -5.05
CA GLY A 47 -19.81 26.66 -5.39
C GLY A 47 -18.56 25.82 -5.64
N LYS A 48 -18.70 24.51 -5.87
CA LYS A 48 -17.57 23.67 -6.28
C LYS A 48 -17.29 23.83 -7.77
N ALA A 49 -16.10 24.32 -8.13
CA ALA A 49 -15.66 24.53 -9.51
C ALA A 49 -15.83 23.29 -10.41
N ALA A 50 -15.73 22.09 -9.86
CA ALA A 50 -15.89 20.84 -10.61
C ALA A 50 -17.30 20.62 -11.19
N VAL A 51 -18.33 21.28 -10.66
CA VAL A 51 -19.73 21.23 -11.13
C VAL A 51 -20.20 22.54 -11.70
N GLU A 52 -19.51 23.67 -11.46
CA GLU A 52 -19.77 24.93 -12.10
C GLU A 52 -19.59 24.82 -13.62
N ASN A 53 -20.49 25.41 -14.39
CA ASN A 53 -20.49 25.36 -15.85
C ASN A 53 -20.76 23.97 -16.48
N LYS A 54 -21.15 22.95 -15.69
CA LYS A 54 -21.66 21.69 -16.23
C LYS A 54 -23.16 21.61 -16.03
N GLN A 55 -23.89 21.12 -17.05
CA GLN A 55 -25.33 20.87 -16.96
C GLN A 55 -25.58 19.59 -16.12
N LEU A 56 -25.25 19.67 -14.82
CA LEU A 56 -25.39 18.57 -13.88
C LEU A 56 -26.49 18.89 -12.85
N ASN A 57 -27.27 17.88 -12.48
CA ASN A 57 -28.17 17.96 -11.34
C ASN A 57 -27.36 17.82 -10.06
N VAL A 58 -27.28 18.86 -9.25
CA VAL A 58 -26.43 18.91 -8.05
C VAL A 58 -27.29 19.08 -6.80
N VAL A 59 -27.07 18.20 -5.82
CA VAL A 59 -27.73 18.26 -4.50
C VAL A 59 -26.67 18.35 -3.38
N GLU A 60 -27.07 18.92 -2.23
CA GLU A 60 -26.18 19.03 -1.08
C GLU A 60 -26.26 17.81 -0.15
N ASP A 61 -27.44 17.18 -0.08
CA ASP A 61 -27.62 15.96 0.72
C ASP A 61 -27.12 14.73 -0.03
N LEU A 62 -26.00 14.17 0.43
CA LEU A 62 -25.40 12.98 -0.15
C LEU A 62 -26.29 11.74 0.01
N LYS A 63 -27.15 11.69 1.02
CA LYS A 63 -28.09 10.57 1.25
C LYS A 63 -29.18 10.56 0.16
N GLU A 64 -29.56 11.74 -0.34
CA GLU A 64 -30.48 11.85 -1.48
C GLU A 64 -29.90 11.17 -2.73
N VAL A 65 -28.59 11.33 -2.97
CA VAL A 65 -27.90 10.66 -4.08
C VAL A 65 -27.92 9.14 -3.88
N ALA A 66 -27.52 8.67 -2.69
CA ALA A 66 -27.43 7.24 -2.40
C ALA A 66 -28.80 6.52 -2.45
N ALA A 67 -29.88 7.21 -2.12
CA ALA A 67 -31.23 6.68 -2.12
C ALA A 67 -31.98 6.88 -3.46
N ASN A 68 -31.42 7.62 -4.43
CA ASN A 68 -32.10 8.01 -5.64
C ASN A 68 -32.48 6.79 -6.51
N ASN A 69 -33.76 6.72 -6.93
CA ASN A 69 -34.26 5.59 -7.71
C ASN A 69 -33.84 5.61 -9.18
N GLU A 70 -33.36 6.74 -9.69
CA GLU A 70 -32.97 6.88 -11.09
C GLU A 70 -31.54 6.42 -11.37
N ILE A 71 -30.72 6.22 -10.33
CA ILE A 71 -29.35 5.73 -10.50
C ILE A 71 -29.30 4.20 -10.42
N ASP A 72 -28.37 3.60 -11.16
CA ASP A 72 -28.03 2.19 -11.12
C ASP A 72 -26.83 1.94 -10.19
N VAL A 73 -25.93 2.94 -10.09
CA VAL A 73 -24.69 2.83 -9.34
C VAL A 73 -24.37 4.12 -8.57
N LEU A 74 -23.93 3.97 -7.32
CA LEU A 74 -23.36 5.04 -6.52
C LEU A 74 -21.83 5.04 -6.66
N VAL A 75 -21.24 6.18 -7.00
CA VAL A 75 -19.79 6.42 -6.94
C VAL A 75 -19.49 7.21 -5.68
N GLU A 76 -18.79 6.58 -4.70
CA GLU A 76 -18.40 7.19 -3.42
C GLU A 76 -16.96 7.67 -3.49
N LEU A 77 -16.74 8.97 -3.37
CA LEU A 77 -15.43 9.64 -3.44
C LEU A 77 -15.27 10.74 -2.38
N ILE A 78 -15.93 10.57 -1.22
CA ILE A 78 -15.90 11.58 -0.16
C ILE A 78 -14.75 11.42 0.84
N GLY A 79 -14.23 10.19 0.97
CA GLY A 79 -13.23 9.86 1.98
C GLY A 79 -13.81 9.75 3.41
N GLY A 80 -12.97 9.34 4.35
CA GLY A 80 -13.41 8.99 5.72
C GLY A 80 -14.20 7.67 5.75
N CYS A 81 -14.64 7.22 6.94
CA CYS A 81 -15.33 5.93 7.07
C CYS A 81 -16.81 6.07 7.38
N ASP A 82 -17.21 6.90 8.35
CA ASP A 82 -18.55 6.88 8.92
C ASP A 82 -19.64 7.23 7.89
N LEU A 83 -19.57 8.42 7.31
CA LEU A 83 -20.54 8.86 6.31
C LEU A 83 -20.43 8.01 5.03
N ALA A 84 -19.22 7.66 4.60
CA ALA A 84 -19.03 6.81 3.42
C ALA A 84 -19.70 5.45 3.59
N LYS A 85 -19.54 4.81 4.74
CA LYS A 85 -20.22 3.55 5.08
C LYS A 85 -21.73 3.70 5.01
N GLU A 86 -22.29 4.74 5.64
CA GLU A 86 -23.73 4.99 5.64
C GLU A 86 -24.26 5.14 4.21
N LEU A 87 -23.60 5.93 3.36
CA LEU A 87 -24.02 6.13 1.97
C LEU A 87 -23.97 4.83 1.16
N VAL A 88 -22.89 4.06 1.31
CA VAL A 88 -22.73 2.77 0.64
C VAL A 88 -23.80 1.77 1.08
N GLU A 89 -24.10 1.70 2.38
CA GLU A 89 -25.18 0.85 2.89
C GLU A 89 -26.55 1.26 2.36
N ILE A 90 -26.85 2.58 2.30
CA ILE A 90 -28.10 3.09 1.73
C ILE A 90 -28.23 2.65 0.26
N ALA A 91 -27.18 2.84 -0.52
CA ALA A 91 -27.17 2.46 -1.94
C ALA A 91 -27.41 0.96 -2.13
N ILE A 92 -26.67 0.11 -1.41
CA ILE A 92 -26.81 -1.35 -1.48
C ILE A 92 -28.21 -1.80 -1.06
N LYS A 93 -28.75 -1.27 0.05
CA LYS A 93 -30.10 -1.60 0.53
C LYS A 93 -31.19 -1.24 -0.49
N ASN A 94 -30.96 -0.20 -1.31
CA ASN A 94 -31.83 0.22 -2.42
C ASN A 94 -31.49 -0.48 -3.75
N GLY A 95 -30.70 -1.55 -3.73
CA GLY A 95 -30.38 -2.36 -4.92
C GLY A 95 -29.45 -1.67 -5.91
N LYS A 96 -28.64 -0.70 -5.46
CA LYS A 96 -27.64 0.00 -6.29
C LYS A 96 -26.30 -0.65 -6.20
N HIS A 97 -25.58 -0.76 -7.31
CA HIS A 97 -24.17 -1.05 -7.32
C HIS A 97 -23.38 0.10 -6.67
N VAL A 98 -22.15 -0.16 -6.28
CA VAL A 98 -21.27 0.83 -5.68
C VAL A 98 -19.91 0.79 -6.36
N VAL A 99 -19.30 1.95 -6.57
CA VAL A 99 -17.88 2.10 -6.91
C VAL A 99 -17.24 3.07 -5.91
N THR A 100 -16.12 2.68 -5.30
CA THR A 100 -15.44 3.49 -4.30
C THR A 100 -13.92 3.50 -4.48
N ALA A 101 -13.28 4.63 -4.20
CA ALA A 101 -11.83 4.76 -4.08
C ALA A 101 -11.35 4.71 -2.61
N ASN A 102 -12.25 4.47 -1.67
CA ASN A 102 -12.02 4.62 -0.25
C ASN A 102 -11.40 3.36 0.37
N LYS A 103 -10.06 3.33 0.38
CA LYS A 103 -9.31 2.22 0.97
C LYS A 103 -9.63 1.97 2.44
N ALA A 104 -9.80 3.07 3.23
CA ALA A 104 -10.07 2.95 4.66
C ALA A 104 -11.43 2.29 4.92
N LEU A 105 -12.45 2.62 4.11
CA LEU A 105 -13.76 1.99 4.15
C LEU A 105 -13.67 0.48 3.86
N ILE A 106 -12.98 0.11 2.78
CA ILE A 106 -12.84 -1.31 2.39
C ILE A 106 -12.01 -2.09 3.41
N ALA A 107 -10.88 -1.54 3.86
CA ALA A 107 -10.00 -2.20 4.84
C ALA A 107 -10.68 -2.43 6.21
N SER A 108 -11.61 -1.53 6.61
CA SER A 108 -12.27 -1.60 7.93
C SER A 108 -13.63 -2.27 7.92
N HIS A 109 -14.37 -2.18 6.81
CA HIS A 109 -15.79 -2.60 6.71
C HIS A 109 -16.07 -3.48 5.49
N GLY A 110 -15.04 -3.90 4.76
CA GLY A 110 -15.21 -4.68 3.53
C GLY A 110 -16.07 -5.92 3.72
N ASP A 111 -15.82 -6.73 4.76
CA ASP A 111 -16.57 -7.96 5.01
C ASP A 111 -18.07 -7.72 5.17
N GLU A 112 -18.45 -6.68 5.92
CA GLU A 112 -19.87 -6.34 6.13
C GLU A 112 -20.52 -5.86 4.82
N LEU A 113 -19.81 -4.97 4.09
CA LEU A 113 -20.33 -4.37 2.87
C LEU A 113 -20.44 -5.38 1.74
N PHE A 114 -19.45 -6.25 1.55
CA PHE A 114 -19.51 -7.32 0.53
C PHE A 114 -20.57 -8.37 0.85
N LYS A 115 -20.77 -8.70 2.14
CA LYS A 115 -21.86 -9.56 2.57
C LYS A 115 -23.21 -8.95 2.22
N LEU A 116 -23.44 -7.68 2.56
CA LEU A 116 -24.69 -6.97 2.25
C LEU A 116 -24.92 -6.86 0.73
N ALA A 117 -23.86 -6.58 -0.03
CA ALA A 117 -23.93 -6.51 -1.49
C ALA A 117 -24.34 -7.85 -2.11
N LYS A 118 -23.79 -8.96 -1.61
CA LYS A 118 -24.17 -10.32 -2.02
C LYS A 118 -25.66 -10.61 -1.72
N GLU A 119 -26.14 -10.27 -0.52
CA GLU A 119 -27.55 -10.45 -0.13
C GLU A 119 -28.51 -9.66 -1.03
N LYS A 120 -28.07 -8.50 -1.54
CA LYS A 120 -28.85 -7.64 -2.44
C LYS A 120 -28.58 -7.88 -3.92
N ASN A 121 -27.70 -8.81 -4.26
CA ASN A 121 -27.28 -9.10 -5.63
C ASN A 121 -26.76 -7.87 -6.38
N VAL A 122 -25.97 -7.05 -5.71
CA VAL A 122 -25.27 -5.90 -6.27
C VAL A 122 -23.76 -6.05 -6.10
N GLN A 123 -22.98 -5.21 -6.77
CA GLN A 123 -21.52 -5.28 -6.78
C GLN A 123 -20.90 -4.04 -6.19
N ILE A 124 -19.71 -4.21 -5.61
CA ILE A 124 -18.86 -3.13 -5.14
C ILE A 124 -17.57 -3.16 -5.94
N GLY A 125 -17.34 -2.15 -6.80
CA GLY A 125 -16.08 -1.88 -7.48
C GLY A 125 -15.17 -1.05 -6.58
N PHE A 126 -13.90 -1.44 -6.47
CA PHE A 126 -12.94 -0.77 -5.59
C PHE A 126 -11.51 -0.76 -6.14
N GLU A 127 -11.37 -0.88 -7.48
CA GLU A 127 -10.07 -0.83 -8.14
C GLU A 127 -9.29 0.43 -7.74
N ALA A 128 -9.97 1.55 -7.66
CA ALA A 128 -9.39 2.84 -7.28
C ALA A 128 -8.87 2.92 -5.84
N SER A 129 -9.14 1.95 -4.98
CA SER A 129 -8.72 1.92 -3.57
C SER A 129 -7.25 1.51 -3.38
N VAL A 130 -6.64 0.79 -4.34
CA VAL A 130 -5.26 0.32 -4.24
C VAL A 130 -4.51 0.63 -5.54
N ALA A 131 -3.31 1.22 -5.41
CA ALA A 131 -2.41 1.53 -6.53
C ALA A 131 -3.02 2.38 -7.65
N GLY A 132 -4.08 3.13 -7.37
CA GLY A 132 -4.66 4.18 -8.22
C GLY A 132 -4.91 3.74 -9.67
N GLY A 133 -4.05 4.17 -10.60
CA GLY A 133 -4.18 3.83 -12.02
C GLY A 133 -3.59 2.48 -12.44
N THR A 134 -3.04 1.71 -11.50
CA THR A 134 -2.47 0.38 -11.78
C THR A 134 -3.51 -0.70 -11.45
N PRO A 135 -3.99 -1.50 -12.42
CA PRO A 135 -5.16 -2.39 -12.26
C PRO A 135 -4.84 -3.67 -11.47
N VAL A 136 -4.50 -3.53 -10.18
CA VAL A 136 -4.04 -4.65 -9.33
C VAL A 136 -5.19 -5.48 -8.75
N ILE A 137 -6.33 -4.85 -8.46
CA ILE A 137 -7.53 -5.57 -7.97
C ILE A 137 -8.08 -6.46 -9.08
N LYS A 138 -8.20 -5.92 -10.32
CA LYS A 138 -8.63 -6.65 -11.50
C LYS A 138 -7.64 -7.76 -11.86
N ALA A 139 -6.35 -7.50 -11.73
CA ALA A 139 -5.32 -8.52 -11.93
C ALA A 139 -5.53 -9.72 -10.97
N LEU A 140 -5.69 -9.49 -9.68
CA LEU A 140 -5.93 -10.55 -8.68
C LEU A 140 -7.28 -11.24 -8.88
N ARG A 141 -8.32 -10.48 -9.23
CA ARG A 141 -9.69 -10.99 -9.35
C ARG A 141 -9.91 -11.80 -10.63
N GLU A 142 -9.30 -11.38 -11.74
CA GLU A 142 -9.58 -11.89 -13.08
C GLU A 142 -8.34 -12.45 -13.77
N GLY A 143 -7.25 -11.67 -13.87
CA GLY A 143 -6.06 -12.05 -14.62
C GLY A 143 -5.32 -13.24 -14.03
N LEU A 144 -5.32 -13.36 -12.70
CA LEU A 144 -4.62 -14.40 -11.95
C LEU A 144 -5.56 -15.49 -11.41
N VAL A 145 -6.83 -15.52 -11.84
CA VAL A 145 -7.88 -16.39 -11.28
C VAL A 145 -7.54 -17.89 -11.30
N ALA A 146 -6.72 -18.34 -12.22
CA ALA A 146 -6.28 -19.73 -12.34
C ALA A 146 -5.10 -20.09 -11.43
N ASN A 147 -4.54 -19.12 -10.72
CA ASN A 147 -3.27 -19.28 -10.01
C ASN A 147 -3.46 -19.12 -8.49
N LYS A 148 -2.69 -19.91 -7.73
CA LYS A 148 -2.60 -19.74 -6.29
C LYS A 148 -1.46 -18.76 -5.97
N VAL A 149 -1.81 -17.63 -5.39
CA VAL A 149 -0.83 -16.64 -4.94
C VAL A 149 -0.08 -17.19 -3.72
N GLN A 150 1.25 -17.15 -3.78
CA GLN A 150 2.13 -17.53 -2.68
C GLN A 150 2.50 -16.30 -1.84
N TRP A 151 2.89 -15.22 -2.50
CA TRP A 151 3.22 -13.95 -1.86
C TRP A 151 3.01 -12.77 -2.81
N PHE A 152 2.93 -11.61 -2.22
CA PHE A 152 3.06 -10.35 -2.93
C PHE A 152 4.00 -9.40 -2.18
N ALA A 153 4.71 -8.55 -2.92
CA ALA A 153 5.52 -7.47 -2.41
C ALA A 153 5.26 -6.21 -3.21
N GLY A 154 5.04 -5.06 -2.56
CA GLY A 154 4.68 -3.86 -3.32
C GLY A 154 5.05 -2.55 -2.66
N ILE A 155 5.40 -1.59 -3.50
CA ILE A 155 5.51 -0.18 -3.15
C ILE A 155 4.13 0.44 -3.41
N LEU A 156 3.35 0.63 -2.36
CA LEU A 156 1.93 1.01 -2.44
C LEU A 156 1.65 2.45 -2.00
N ASN A 157 2.67 3.17 -1.54
CA ASN A 157 2.55 4.57 -1.17
C ASN A 157 3.56 5.42 -1.97
N GLY A 158 3.04 6.32 -2.81
CA GLY A 158 3.86 7.16 -3.69
C GLY A 158 4.61 8.25 -2.92
N THR A 159 4.06 8.76 -1.84
CA THR A 159 4.69 9.81 -1.00
C THR A 159 5.94 9.26 -0.31
N THR A 160 5.85 8.10 0.35
CA THR A 160 7.01 7.47 1.00
C THR A 160 8.06 7.07 0.00
N ASN A 161 7.66 6.56 -1.18
CA ASN A 161 8.61 6.19 -2.22
C ASN A 161 9.32 7.43 -2.80
N PHE A 162 8.61 8.55 -2.98
CA PHE A 162 9.23 9.81 -3.39
C PHE A 162 10.25 10.29 -2.35
N ILE A 163 9.89 10.33 -1.06
CA ILE A 163 10.79 10.76 0.02
C ILE A 163 12.06 9.90 0.04
N LEU A 164 11.93 8.58 0.06
CA LEU A 164 13.08 7.67 0.05
C LEU A 164 13.93 7.80 -1.21
N SER A 165 13.32 8.09 -2.37
CA SER A 165 14.05 8.35 -3.61
C SER A 165 14.86 9.66 -3.54
N GLU A 166 14.26 10.76 -3.06
CA GLU A 166 14.95 12.04 -2.90
C GLU A 166 16.13 11.94 -1.88
N MET A 167 15.89 11.21 -0.78
CA MET A 167 16.95 10.95 0.20
C MET A 167 18.11 10.14 -0.40
N SER A 168 17.80 9.10 -1.16
CA SER A 168 18.82 8.21 -1.75
C SER A 168 19.58 8.88 -2.92
N ASP A 169 18.83 9.49 -3.87
CA ASP A 169 19.41 9.95 -5.14
C ASP A 169 20.10 11.31 -5.01
N LYS A 170 19.58 12.17 -4.12
CA LYS A 170 20.07 13.55 -3.94
C LYS A 170 20.75 13.80 -2.59
N ASN A 171 20.88 12.77 -1.77
CA ASN A 171 21.43 12.88 -0.41
C ASN A 171 20.72 13.96 0.44
N THR A 172 19.40 14.09 0.24
CA THR A 172 18.52 15.04 0.96
C THR A 172 18.12 14.42 2.30
N ASN A 173 18.06 15.19 3.38
CA ASN A 173 17.53 14.69 4.65
C ASN A 173 16.01 14.48 4.59
N PHE A 174 15.46 13.76 5.57
CA PHE A 174 14.05 13.40 5.61
C PHE A 174 13.11 14.61 5.60
N ASP A 175 13.40 15.63 6.43
CA ASP A 175 12.53 16.80 6.56
C ASP A 175 12.47 17.63 5.27
N ASP A 176 13.61 17.81 4.60
CA ASP A 176 13.67 18.50 3.32
C ASP A 176 13.00 17.72 2.20
N ALA A 177 13.14 16.40 2.18
CA ALA A 177 12.45 15.53 1.20
C ALA A 177 10.93 15.54 1.42
N LEU A 178 10.47 15.49 2.68
CA LEU A 178 9.07 15.63 3.04
C LEU A 178 8.50 16.98 2.61
N LYS A 179 9.22 18.07 2.87
CA LYS A 179 8.80 19.39 2.44
C LYS A 179 8.67 19.50 0.92
N GLN A 180 9.62 18.93 0.18
CA GLN A 180 9.51 18.87 -1.28
C GLN A 180 8.26 18.08 -1.73
N ALA A 181 7.95 16.95 -1.07
CA ALA A 181 6.73 16.20 -1.35
C ALA A 181 5.46 17.04 -1.12
N GLN A 182 5.43 17.85 -0.06
CA GLN A 182 4.32 18.77 0.23
C GLN A 182 4.22 19.89 -0.81
N ASP A 183 5.33 20.52 -1.17
CA ASP A 183 5.39 21.61 -2.17
C ASP A 183 4.93 21.13 -3.56
N LEU A 184 5.17 19.87 -3.89
CA LEU A 184 4.71 19.21 -5.12
C LEU A 184 3.26 18.70 -5.03
N GLY A 185 2.61 18.79 -3.87
CA GLY A 185 1.25 18.29 -3.64
C GLY A 185 1.14 16.76 -3.61
N LEU A 186 2.26 16.05 -3.38
CA LEU A 186 2.32 14.61 -3.20
C LEU A 186 1.97 14.20 -1.77
N ALA A 187 2.34 15.03 -0.79
CA ALA A 187 1.97 14.90 0.62
C ALA A 187 0.99 16.00 1.01
N GLU A 188 0.02 15.66 1.87
CA GLU A 188 -0.87 16.62 2.51
C GLU A 188 -0.15 17.39 3.63
N SER A 189 -0.80 18.43 4.18
CA SER A 189 -0.27 19.16 5.34
C SER A 189 -0.10 18.29 6.59
N ASP A 190 -0.96 17.27 6.75
CA ASP A 190 -0.78 16.20 7.72
C ASP A 190 -0.45 14.90 6.97
N PRO A 191 0.84 14.56 6.83
CA PRO A 191 1.29 13.39 6.09
C PRO A 191 1.40 12.12 6.97
N THR A 192 0.87 12.15 8.19
CA THR A 192 1.07 11.10 9.20
C THR A 192 0.77 9.70 8.66
N MET A 193 -0.37 9.52 7.99
CA MET A 193 -0.77 8.19 7.48
C MET A 193 0.16 7.66 6.37
N ASP A 194 0.83 8.54 5.65
CA ASP A 194 1.84 8.14 4.67
C ASP A 194 3.12 7.73 5.39
N ILE A 195 3.62 8.60 6.28
CA ILE A 195 4.92 8.46 6.94
C ILE A 195 4.95 7.29 7.92
N ASP A 196 3.86 7.08 8.69
CA ASP A 196 3.77 6.00 9.69
C ASP A 196 3.49 4.62 9.09
N GLY A 197 3.19 4.55 7.76
CA GLY A 197 2.93 3.31 7.04
C GLY A 197 1.48 2.84 7.05
N THR A 198 0.57 3.58 7.68
CA THR A 198 -0.87 3.23 7.75
C THR A 198 -1.50 3.06 6.37
N ASP A 199 -1.23 3.97 5.43
CA ASP A 199 -1.75 3.89 4.05
C ASP A 199 -1.35 2.59 3.34
N ALA A 200 -0.06 2.24 3.40
CA ALA A 200 0.44 1.02 2.79
C ALA A 200 -0.13 -0.25 3.47
N ALA A 201 -0.29 -0.22 4.79
CA ALA A 201 -0.86 -1.32 5.56
C ALA A 201 -2.36 -1.56 5.24
N GLN A 202 -3.16 -0.49 5.08
CA GLN A 202 -4.54 -0.60 4.63
C GLN A 202 -4.63 -1.25 3.24
N LYS A 203 -3.81 -0.80 2.29
CA LYS A 203 -3.75 -1.39 0.95
C LYS A 203 -3.28 -2.85 0.97
N ALA A 204 -2.29 -3.17 1.81
CA ALA A 204 -1.81 -4.55 2.00
C ALA A 204 -2.91 -5.48 2.52
N SER A 205 -3.75 -5.03 3.46
CA SER A 205 -4.88 -5.82 3.98
C SER A 205 -5.92 -6.12 2.89
N ILE A 206 -6.18 -5.15 2.01
CA ILE A 206 -7.11 -5.34 0.87
C ILE A 206 -6.55 -6.37 -0.12
N LEU A 207 -5.27 -6.24 -0.48
CA LEU A 207 -4.60 -7.20 -1.36
C LEU A 207 -4.58 -8.61 -0.76
N ALA A 208 -4.30 -8.75 0.53
CA ALA A 208 -4.30 -10.04 1.22
C ALA A 208 -5.69 -10.69 1.23
N ALA A 209 -6.75 -9.90 1.44
CA ALA A 209 -8.13 -10.40 1.38
C ALA A 209 -8.46 -11.00 0.02
N LEU A 210 -7.96 -10.42 -1.07
CA LEU A 210 -8.14 -10.93 -2.43
C LEU A 210 -7.24 -12.12 -2.73
N ALA A 211 -5.94 -11.99 -2.45
CA ALA A 211 -4.93 -12.98 -2.79
C ALA A 211 -5.09 -14.29 -2.00
N PHE A 212 -5.35 -14.19 -0.71
CA PHE A 212 -5.35 -15.33 0.23
C PHE A 212 -6.71 -15.70 0.78
N LYS A 213 -7.78 -15.01 0.37
CA LYS A 213 -9.17 -15.23 0.83
C LYS A 213 -9.33 -15.12 2.36
N VAL A 214 -8.60 -14.19 2.97
CA VAL A 214 -8.73 -13.81 4.39
C VAL A 214 -9.76 -12.68 4.57
N PRO A 215 -10.24 -12.42 5.80
CA PRO A 215 -11.03 -11.23 6.08
C PRO A 215 -10.29 -9.93 5.76
N PHE A 216 -11.05 -8.85 5.49
CA PHE A 216 -10.52 -7.50 5.49
C PHE A 216 -10.18 -7.10 6.92
N ASP A 217 -8.95 -7.35 7.35
CA ASP A 217 -8.52 -7.14 8.74
C ASP A 217 -7.24 -6.31 8.79
N PHE A 218 -7.40 -5.01 8.67
CA PHE A 218 -6.29 -4.06 8.80
C PHE A 218 -5.63 -4.11 10.19
N LYS A 219 -6.38 -4.43 11.25
CA LYS A 219 -5.86 -4.43 12.64
C LYS A 219 -4.83 -5.52 12.90
N SER A 220 -4.84 -6.57 12.10
CA SER A 220 -3.88 -7.67 12.17
C SER A 220 -2.64 -7.47 11.30
N VAL A 221 -2.58 -6.39 10.50
CA VAL A 221 -1.39 -6.04 9.72
C VAL A 221 -0.34 -5.40 10.62
N SER A 222 0.89 -5.88 10.54
CA SER A 222 2.04 -5.28 11.23
C SER A 222 2.68 -4.23 10.33
N TYR A 223 2.92 -3.01 10.82
CA TYR A 223 3.51 -1.97 9.99
C TYR A 223 4.37 -0.99 10.78
N GLY A 224 5.22 -0.25 10.07
CA GLY A 224 6.04 0.81 10.61
C GLY A 224 6.40 1.83 9.53
N GLY A 225 6.67 3.04 9.97
CA GLY A 225 6.94 4.19 9.13
C GLY A 225 8.37 4.29 8.59
N ILE A 226 8.60 5.31 7.78
CA ILE A 226 9.91 5.61 7.18
C ILE A 226 10.71 6.67 7.94
N ASP A 227 10.18 7.22 9.01
CA ASP A 227 10.80 8.26 9.85
C ASP A 227 12.11 7.81 10.51
N GLN A 228 12.31 6.49 10.61
CA GLN A 228 13.53 5.89 11.15
C GLN A 228 14.66 5.75 10.13
N VAL A 229 14.39 5.91 8.84
CA VAL A 229 15.40 5.76 7.80
C VAL A 229 16.28 7.03 7.75
N ASP A 230 17.59 6.86 7.90
CA ASP A 230 18.54 7.95 7.79
C ASP A 230 19.50 7.78 6.59
N GLN A 231 20.32 8.81 6.34
CA GLN A 231 21.27 8.81 5.23
C GLN A 231 22.35 7.74 5.36
N GLU A 232 22.70 7.40 6.58
CA GLU A 232 23.72 6.40 6.85
C GLU A 232 23.21 5.01 6.47
N ASP A 233 21.94 4.69 6.80
CA ASP A 233 21.29 3.44 6.40
C ASP A 233 21.18 3.32 4.87
N LEU A 234 20.81 4.42 4.18
CA LEU A 234 20.73 4.45 2.71
C LEU A 234 22.10 4.21 2.07
N LYS A 235 23.15 4.78 2.62
CA LYS A 235 24.52 4.60 2.14
C LYS A 235 24.99 3.16 2.31
N TYR A 236 24.82 2.58 3.50
CA TYR A 236 25.21 1.19 3.75
C TYR A 236 24.37 0.20 2.93
N ALA A 237 23.07 0.45 2.79
CA ALA A 237 22.22 -0.37 1.92
C ALA A 237 22.74 -0.33 0.46
N ALA A 238 23.06 0.84 -0.05
CA ALA A 238 23.60 1.00 -1.42
C ALA A 238 24.93 0.29 -1.62
N GLU A 239 25.84 0.34 -0.63
CA GLU A 239 27.14 -0.35 -0.62
C GLU A 239 26.99 -1.86 -0.62
N LEU A 240 25.96 -2.37 0.08
CA LEU A 240 25.61 -3.79 0.15
C LEU A 240 24.82 -4.29 -1.07
N GLY A 241 24.51 -3.43 -2.04
CA GLY A 241 23.76 -3.81 -3.24
C GLY A 241 22.23 -3.78 -3.06
N TYR A 242 21.72 -3.02 -2.08
CA TYR A 242 20.30 -2.86 -1.81
C TYR A 242 19.82 -1.42 -2.03
N ALA A 243 18.51 -1.26 -2.16
CA ALA A 243 17.80 0.00 -2.03
C ALA A 243 16.79 -0.12 -0.89
N ILE A 244 16.61 0.94 -0.08
CA ILE A 244 15.57 0.95 0.95
C ILE A 244 14.26 1.43 0.30
N LYS A 245 13.22 0.61 0.41
CA LYS A 245 11.86 0.89 -0.05
C LYS A 245 10.86 0.60 1.07
N HIS A 246 9.72 1.31 1.08
CA HIS A 246 8.62 0.95 1.97
C HIS A 246 7.78 -0.14 1.30
N ILE A 247 7.93 -1.38 1.76
CA ILE A 247 7.34 -2.58 1.14
C ILE A 247 6.14 -3.08 1.94
N ALA A 248 4.98 -3.11 1.29
CA ALA A 248 3.84 -3.90 1.71
C ALA A 248 4.06 -5.35 1.26
N TYR A 249 4.06 -6.28 2.19
CA TYR A 249 4.32 -7.69 1.94
C TYR A 249 3.19 -8.56 2.48
N GLY A 250 2.78 -9.55 1.71
CA GLY A 250 1.85 -10.58 2.15
C GLY A 250 2.29 -11.95 1.67
N SER A 251 2.19 -12.97 2.52
CA SER A 251 2.53 -14.34 2.16
C SER A 251 1.61 -15.37 2.79
N LEU A 252 1.46 -16.50 2.10
CA LEU A 252 0.72 -17.67 2.57
C LEU A 252 1.71 -18.82 2.76
N VAL A 253 1.90 -19.24 4.01
CA VAL A 253 2.71 -20.41 4.36
C VAL A 253 1.81 -21.44 5.05
N GLY A 254 1.55 -22.55 4.37
CA GLY A 254 0.58 -23.52 4.84
C GLY A 254 -0.84 -22.95 4.90
N GLN A 255 -1.35 -22.71 6.09
CA GLN A 255 -2.65 -22.08 6.36
C GLN A 255 -2.52 -20.70 7.03
N GLU A 256 -1.31 -20.24 7.27
CA GLU A 256 -1.04 -18.96 7.92
C GLU A 256 -0.79 -17.88 6.88
N VAL A 257 -1.43 -16.74 7.07
CA VAL A 257 -1.23 -15.55 6.24
C VAL A 257 -0.55 -14.49 7.07
N SER A 258 0.60 -14.04 6.61
CA SER A 258 1.35 -12.93 7.18
C SER A 258 1.20 -11.70 6.29
N VAL A 259 0.88 -10.54 6.89
CA VAL A 259 0.78 -9.27 6.16
C VAL A 259 1.50 -8.17 6.92
N SER A 260 2.31 -7.40 6.20
CA SER A 260 3.08 -6.32 6.82
C SER A 260 3.40 -5.19 5.85
N ALA A 261 3.78 -4.01 6.38
CA ALA A 261 4.29 -2.88 5.61
C ALA A 261 5.41 -2.19 6.38
N TYR A 262 6.65 -2.28 5.88
CA TYR A 262 7.84 -1.75 6.56
C TYR A 262 8.88 -1.22 5.57
N PRO A 263 9.73 -0.27 6.01
CA PRO A 263 11.00 -0.01 5.32
C PRO A 263 11.80 -1.30 5.21
N THR A 264 12.22 -1.62 3.99
CA THR A 264 12.83 -2.91 3.66
C THR A 264 13.97 -2.70 2.68
N LEU A 265 15.08 -3.36 2.88
CA LEU A 265 16.17 -3.44 1.91
C LEU A 265 15.74 -4.36 0.77
N VAL A 266 15.67 -3.84 -0.45
CA VAL A 266 15.32 -4.59 -1.66
C VAL A 266 16.57 -4.74 -2.51
N SER A 267 16.90 -5.99 -2.88
CA SER A 267 18.07 -6.25 -3.75
C SER A 267 17.99 -5.44 -5.04
N LYS A 268 19.11 -4.86 -5.48
CA LYS A 268 19.20 -4.10 -6.73
C LYS A 268 18.94 -4.97 -7.97
N ASP A 269 18.96 -6.28 -7.83
CA ASP A 269 18.61 -7.24 -8.90
C ASP A 269 17.09 -7.35 -9.12
N LEU A 270 16.28 -6.90 -8.16
CA LEU A 270 14.81 -6.94 -8.23
C LEU A 270 14.25 -5.66 -8.86
N LEU A 271 13.20 -5.79 -9.68
CA LEU A 271 12.52 -4.68 -10.33
C LEU A 271 12.00 -3.65 -9.32
N LEU A 272 11.52 -4.09 -8.16
CA LEU A 272 11.00 -3.20 -7.11
C LEU A 272 12.05 -2.19 -6.62
N SER A 273 13.34 -2.53 -6.64
CA SER A 273 14.42 -1.61 -6.25
C SER A 273 14.53 -0.40 -7.17
N GLN A 274 14.16 -0.56 -8.45
CA GLN A 274 14.24 0.46 -9.49
C GLN A 274 13.03 1.40 -9.51
N VAL A 275 11.98 1.10 -8.76
CA VAL A 275 10.77 1.92 -8.69
C VAL A 275 11.07 3.19 -7.91
N GLY A 276 11.15 4.33 -8.59
CA GLY A 276 11.47 5.63 -8.01
C GLY A 276 10.31 6.61 -8.00
N GLN A 277 10.56 7.77 -7.41
CA GLN A 277 9.63 8.88 -7.35
C GLN A 277 8.26 8.46 -6.74
N GLN A 278 7.15 9.03 -7.20
CA GLN A 278 5.79 8.74 -6.72
C GLN A 278 5.16 7.47 -7.34
N MET A 279 5.95 6.64 -8.02
CA MET A 279 5.42 5.46 -8.68
C MET A 279 5.16 4.32 -7.70
N ASN A 280 4.14 3.52 -8.02
CA ASN A 280 3.83 2.29 -7.31
C ASN A 280 4.21 1.08 -8.17
N ALA A 281 4.50 -0.01 -7.50
CA ALA A 281 4.64 -1.32 -8.13
C ALA A 281 4.17 -2.42 -7.19
N LEU A 282 3.63 -3.49 -7.76
CA LEU A 282 3.22 -4.68 -7.04
C LEU A 282 3.74 -5.91 -7.78
N ASP A 283 4.56 -6.69 -7.11
CA ASP A 283 5.03 -7.99 -7.54
C ASP A 283 4.16 -9.07 -6.88
N ILE A 284 3.56 -9.94 -7.70
CA ILE A 284 2.69 -11.03 -7.25
C ILE A 284 3.30 -12.34 -7.74
N CYS A 285 3.68 -13.19 -6.81
CA CYS A 285 4.20 -14.52 -7.13
C CYS A 285 3.13 -15.59 -6.95
N CYS A 286 2.94 -16.37 -8.00
CA CYS A 286 2.03 -17.51 -8.05
C CYS A 286 2.77 -18.83 -8.12
N GLU A 287 2.17 -19.91 -7.59
CA GLU A 287 2.80 -21.22 -7.47
C GLU A 287 3.27 -21.77 -8.82
N ASP A 288 2.43 -21.69 -9.85
CA ASP A 288 2.76 -22.29 -11.18
C ASP A 288 3.29 -21.26 -12.19
N MET A 289 2.82 -20.01 -12.12
CA MET A 289 3.15 -18.99 -13.10
C MET A 289 4.44 -18.20 -12.76
N GLY A 290 4.85 -18.21 -11.48
CA GLY A 290 5.93 -17.37 -11.00
C GLY A 290 5.49 -15.93 -10.74
N SER A 291 6.43 -14.99 -10.86
CA SER A 291 6.25 -13.58 -10.51
C SER A 291 5.71 -12.74 -11.68
N THR A 292 4.80 -11.81 -11.36
CA THR A 292 4.26 -10.81 -12.29
C THR A 292 4.28 -9.45 -11.64
N VAL A 293 4.92 -8.46 -12.28
CA VAL A 293 5.05 -7.11 -11.76
C VAL A 293 4.09 -6.15 -12.46
N TYR A 294 3.31 -5.43 -11.68
CA TYR A 294 2.43 -4.35 -12.10
C TYR A 294 3.06 -3.02 -11.66
N TYR A 295 3.28 -2.11 -12.61
CA TYR A 295 3.92 -0.83 -12.36
C TYR A 295 3.10 0.31 -12.97
N GLY A 296 2.95 1.40 -12.24
CA GLY A 296 2.23 2.58 -12.73
C GLY A 296 2.04 3.67 -11.68
N PRO A 297 1.29 4.72 -12.02
CA PRO A 297 0.99 5.79 -11.07
C PRO A 297 0.05 5.28 -9.98
N GLY A 298 0.52 5.33 -8.72
CA GLY A 298 -0.21 4.81 -7.57
C GLY A 298 -1.29 5.70 -7.00
N ALA A 299 -1.31 6.98 -7.39
CA ALA A 299 -2.24 7.99 -6.91
C ALA A 299 -2.41 9.11 -7.94
N GLY A 300 -3.28 10.05 -7.63
CA GLY A 300 -3.56 11.23 -8.44
C GLY A 300 -4.95 11.21 -9.06
N PRO A 301 -5.50 12.40 -9.38
CA PRO A 301 -6.90 12.53 -9.80
C PRO A 301 -7.23 11.70 -11.06
N LYS A 302 -6.42 11.81 -12.11
CA LYS A 302 -6.66 11.13 -13.39
C LYS A 302 -6.46 9.61 -13.33
N PRO A 303 -5.36 9.08 -12.75
CA PRO A 303 -5.19 7.65 -12.58
C PRO A 303 -6.32 7.00 -11.78
N THR A 304 -6.70 7.60 -10.65
CA THR A 304 -7.80 7.12 -9.80
C THR A 304 -9.15 7.18 -10.53
N ALA A 305 -9.41 8.26 -11.28
CA ALA A 305 -10.62 8.36 -12.10
C ALA A 305 -10.70 7.28 -13.19
N SER A 306 -9.56 6.91 -13.79
CA SER A 306 -9.50 5.81 -14.76
C SER A 306 -9.94 4.48 -14.14
N ALA A 307 -9.49 4.17 -12.93
CA ALA A 307 -9.88 2.96 -12.20
C ALA A 307 -11.38 2.95 -11.83
N VAL A 308 -11.91 4.11 -11.38
CA VAL A 308 -13.36 4.27 -11.13
C VAL A 308 -14.17 3.98 -12.38
N ILE A 309 -13.75 4.54 -13.52
CA ILE A 309 -14.47 4.36 -14.81
C ILE A 309 -14.36 2.89 -15.28
N ALA A 310 -13.23 2.23 -15.06
CA ALA A 310 -13.07 0.81 -15.38
C ALA A 310 -14.08 -0.05 -14.59
N ASP A 311 -14.22 0.17 -13.28
CA ASP A 311 -15.22 -0.52 -12.46
C ASP A 311 -16.66 -0.25 -12.93
N LEU A 312 -16.98 0.99 -13.33
CA LEU A 312 -18.29 1.33 -13.90
C LEU A 312 -18.59 0.57 -15.20
N VAL A 313 -17.61 0.48 -16.08
CA VAL A 313 -17.71 -0.28 -17.35
C VAL A 313 -17.90 -1.76 -17.05
N ASP A 314 -17.15 -2.33 -16.12
CA ASP A 314 -17.28 -3.74 -15.73
C ASP A 314 -18.69 -4.02 -15.16
N ILE A 315 -19.19 -3.20 -14.24
CA ILE A 315 -20.54 -3.32 -13.68
C ILE A 315 -21.60 -3.24 -14.80
N ALA A 316 -21.46 -2.30 -15.72
CA ALA A 316 -22.39 -2.16 -16.86
C ALA A 316 -22.41 -3.40 -17.75
N ASN A 317 -21.30 -4.09 -17.91
CA ASN A 317 -21.16 -5.32 -18.70
C ASN A 317 -21.57 -6.62 -17.94
N GLY A 318 -22.12 -6.48 -16.75
CA GLY A 318 -22.60 -7.61 -15.92
C GLY A 318 -21.68 -7.90 -14.73
N GLY A 319 -20.59 -7.16 -14.61
CA GLY A 319 -19.64 -7.23 -13.51
C GLY A 319 -18.84 -8.54 -13.47
N TRP A 320 -18.43 -8.90 -12.29
CA TRP A 320 -17.65 -10.11 -12.00
C TRP A 320 -18.45 -11.08 -11.14
N PRO A 321 -18.08 -12.36 -11.09
CA PRO A 321 -18.70 -13.30 -10.16
C PRO A 321 -18.64 -12.76 -8.74
N SER A 322 -19.74 -12.89 -7.99
CA SER A 322 -19.79 -12.50 -6.57
C SER A 322 -18.54 -13.04 -5.89
N GLN A 323 -17.74 -12.17 -5.29
CA GLN A 323 -16.64 -12.61 -4.45
C GLN A 323 -17.27 -13.36 -3.28
N ASP A 324 -17.40 -14.67 -3.46
CA ASP A 324 -17.74 -15.50 -2.35
C ASP A 324 -16.59 -15.35 -1.37
N SER A 325 -16.85 -14.70 -0.25
CA SER A 325 -16.10 -14.96 0.95
C SER A 325 -16.43 -16.42 1.34
N GLY A 326 -16.04 -17.37 0.45
CA GLY A 326 -16.10 -18.78 0.71
C GLY A 326 -15.53 -19.01 2.09
N LYS A 327 -15.77 -20.09 2.77
CA LYS A 327 -15.27 -20.30 4.14
C LYS A 327 -13.86 -19.72 4.20
N LYS A 328 -13.73 -18.50 4.75
CA LYS A 328 -12.43 -17.84 4.93
C LYS A 328 -11.65 -18.74 5.88
N VAL A 329 -10.84 -19.60 5.30
CA VAL A 329 -10.19 -20.71 6.02
C VAL A 329 -8.98 -20.17 6.78
N ASN A 330 -8.43 -19.05 6.29
CA ASN A 330 -7.20 -18.47 6.80
C ASN A 330 -7.50 -17.17 7.58
N LYS A 331 -6.66 -16.89 8.56
CA LYS A 331 -6.65 -15.59 9.28
C LYS A 331 -5.29 -14.96 9.09
N ILE A 332 -5.26 -13.64 9.08
CA ILE A 332 -3.99 -12.92 9.18
C ILE A 332 -3.44 -13.21 10.58
N THR A 333 -2.24 -13.76 10.63
CA THR A 333 -1.50 -13.98 11.88
C THR A 333 -0.55 -12.83 12.11
N LYS A 334 -0.33 -12.46 13.37
CA LYS A 334 0.72 -11.48 13.73
C LYS A 334 2.12 -12.02 13.56
N THR A 335 2.26 -13.34 13.34
CA THR A 335 3.53 -13.97 13.03
C THR A 335 3.94 -13.56 11.63
N THR A 336 4.93 -12.72 11.52
CA THR A 336 5.49 -12.32 10.23
C THR A 336 6.31 -13.46 9.65
N ALA A 337 6.37 -13.55 8.32
CA ALA A 337 7.32 -14.43 7.65
C ALA A 337 8.75 -14.13 8.12
N ASP A 338 9.60 -15.15 8.13
CA ASP A 338 11.02 -14.98 8.46
C ASP A 338 11.71 -14.19 7.34
N PHE A 339 12.55 -13.24 7.75
CA PHE A 339 13.33 -12.40 6.83
C PHE A 339 14.78 -12.33 7.29
N PRO A 340 15.74 -12.26 6.37
CA PRO A 340 17.06 -11.76 6.70
C PRO A 340 16.94 -10.32 7.22
N ARG A 341 17.88 -9.95 8.09
CA ARG A 341 17.86 -8.63 8.74
C ARG A 341 19.13 -7.85 8.47
N TYR A 342 18.94 -6.60 8.20
CA TYR A 342 19.96 -5.57 8.31
C TYR A 342 19.90 -5.00 9.73
N LEU A 343 21.04 -4.98 10.41
CA LEU A 343 21.18 -4.33 11.72
C LEU A 343 22.36 -3.36 11.65
N ARG A 344 22.14 -2.12 12.11
CA ARG A 344 23.20 -1.14 12.30
C ARG A 344 23.34 -0.81 13.78
N LEU A 345 24.56 -0.93 14.29
CA LEU A 345 24.95 -0.78 15.68
C LEU A 345 26.05 0.28 15.78
N ASN A 346 25.99 1.16 16.76
CA ASN A 346 27.13 1.98 17.13
C ASN A 346 27.91 1.27 18.24
N VAL A 347 29.08 0.76 17.91
CA VAL A 347 29.89 -0.14 18.74
C VAL A 347 31.10 0.57 19.24
N LYS A 348 31.42 0.47 20.54
CA LYS A 348 32.68 0.99 21.10
C LYS A 348 33.88 0.36 20.39
N ASN A 349 34.82 1.20 19.98
CA ASN A 349 36.01 0.76 19.25
C ASN A 349 37.04 0.12 20.20
N GLU A 350 36.67 -0.99 20.80
CA GLU A 350 37.48 -1.74 21.79
C GLU A 350 37.74 -3.18 21.31
N PRO A 351 38.95 -3.74 21.55
CA PRO A 351 39.22 -5.12 21.26
C PRO A 351 38.24 -6.07 21.95
N GLY A 352 37.66 -6.99 21.17
CA GLY A 352 36.72 -7.97 21.66
C GLY A 352 35.24 -7.56 21.60
N ALA A 353 34.90 -6.35 21.26
CA ALA A 353 33.50 -5.90 21.11
C ALA A 353 32.75 -6.74 20.06
N ILE A 354 33.29 -6.89 18.86
CA ILE A 354 32.72 -7.71 17.79
C ILE A 354 32.57 -9.17 18.18
N ALA A 355 33.55 -9.74 18.92
CA ALA A 355 33.46 -11.13 19.39
C ALA A 355 32.28 -11.35 20.31
N LYS A 356 31.98 -10.41 21.21
CA LYS A 356 30.82 -10.47 22.10
C LYS A 356 29.52 -10.34 21.34
N ILE A 357 29.43 -9.39 20.38
CA ILE A 357 28.28 -9.22 19.51
C ILE A 357 28.01 -10.50 18.73
N SER A 358 29.03 -11.07 18.07
CA SER A 358 28.90 -12.32 17.32
C SER A 358 28.45 -13.50 18.22
N SER A 359 28.93 -13.54 19.46
CA SER A 359 28.48 -14.55 20.43
C SER A 359 27.01 -14.41 20.79
N THR A 360 26.47 -13.18 20.83
CA THR A 360 25.04 -12.94 21.09
C THR A 360 24.17 -13.47 19.95
N PHE A 361 24.62 -13.33 18.68
CA PHE A 361 23.94 -13.95 17.52
C PHE A 361 23.99 -15.48 17.61
N ALA A 362 25.15 -16.05 17.93
CA ALA A 362 25.31 -17.49 18.03
C ALA A 362 24.45 -18.12 19.16
N ASN A 363 24.25 -17.40 20.28
CA ASN A 363 23.39 -17.85 21.37
C ASN A 363 21.91 -17.92 21.00
N GLU A 364 21.47 -17.14 20.00
CA GLU A 364 20.11 -17.17 19.46
C GLU A 364 20.00 -18.01 18.17
N ASP A 365 21.04 -18.78 17.83
CA ASP A 365 21.13 -19.61 16.61
C ASP A 365 20.94 -18.81 15.31
N ILE A 366 21.41 -17.57 15.28
CA ILE A 366 21.31 -16.67 14.13
C ILE A 366 22.65 -16.63 13.38
N SER A 367 22.63 -16.95 12.09
CA SER A 367 23.79 -16.81 11.20
C SER A 367 24.07 -15.35 10.90
N ILE A 368 25.35 -14.96 10.87
CA ILE A 368 25.82 -13.68 10.32
C ILE A 368 26.31 -13.94 8.89
N GLU A 369 25.63 -13.34 7.90
CA GLU A 369 25.97 -13.50 6.50
C GLU A 369 26.96 -12.45 6.01
N ALA A 370 26.90 -11.22 6.57
CA ALA A 370 27.86 -10.16 6.32
C ALA A 370 28.07 -9.31 7.56
N LEU A 371 29.30 -8.79 7.72
CA LEU A 371 29.63 -7.80 8.72
C LEU A 371 30.53 -6.75 8.09
N ILE A 372 30.14 -5.47 8.20
CA ILE A 372 30.89 -4.33 7.71
C ILE A 372 31.22 -3.42 8.87
N GLN A 373 32.49 -3.08 8.98
CA GLN A 373 33.01 -2.04 9.87
C GLN A 373 34.02 -1.21 9.10
N HIS A 374 33.82 0.09 8.99
CA HIS A 374 34.79 0.98 8.40
C HIS A 374 35.90 1.34 9.38
N GLU A 375 37.10 1.71 8.84
CA GLU A 375 38.22 2.13 9.65
C GLU A 375 37.86 3.42 10.42
N ALA A 376 38.01 3.38 11.74
CA ALA A 376 37.75 4.55 12.61
C ALA A 376 38.45 5.84 12.17
N GLY A 377 39.67 5.75 11.69
CA GLY A 377 40.44 6.89 11.22
C GLY A 377 39.91 7.55 9.92
N LYS A 378 38.94 6.95 9.25
CA LYS A 378 38.21 7.51 8.09
C LYS A 378 36.85 8.09 8.46
N LEU A 379 36.46 7.98 9.73
CA LEU A 379 35.20 8.52 10.27
C LEU A 379 35.41 9.92 10.85
N PRO A 380 34.37 10.74 10.96
CA PRO A 380 34.38 11.98 11.72
C PRO A 380 34.88 11.78 13.15
N GLU A 381 35.52 12.81 13.74
CA GLU A 381 36.16 12.71 15.09
C GLU A 381 35.18 12.25 16.18
N ASP A 382 33.90 12.65 16.09
CA ASP A 382 32.81 12.27 17.00
C ASP A 382 32.41 10.79 16.92
N LEU A 383 32.79 10.08 15.85
CA LEU A 383 32.52 8.67 15.66
C LEU A 383 33.73 7.76 15.85
N GLN A 384 34.87 8.27 16.35
CA GLN A 384 36.08 7.46 16.53
C GLN A 384 36.05 6.59 17.79
N ASP A 385 35.37 7.02 18.83
CA ASP A 385 35.15 6.23 20.06
C ASP A 385 34.09 5.16 19.91
N THR A 386 33.09 5.40 19.06
CA THR A 386 32.04 4.45 18.67
C THR A 386 31.97 4.38 17.15
N VAL A 387 32.10 3.19 16.59
CA VAL A 387 32.08 2.99 15.14
C VAL A 387 30.80 2.29 14.73
N PRO A 388 30.18 2.71 13.59
CA PRO A 388 29.05 1.99 13.05
C PRO A 388 29.48 0.61 12.54
N VAL A 389 28.74 -0.42 12.95
CA VAL A 389 28.88 -1.78 12.49
C VAL A 389 27.57 -2.22 11.87
N VAL A 390 27.63 -2.66 10.63
CA VAL A 390 26.45 -3.21 9.91
C VAL A 390 26.55 -4.71 9.85
N ILE A 391 25.49 -5.39 10.22
CA ILE A 391 25.38 -6.85 10.20
C ILE A 391 24.18 -7.24 9.34
N ILE A 392 24.40 -8.19 8.43
CA ILE A 392 23.33 -8.91 7.73
C ILE A 392 23.20 -10.29 8.38
N SER A 393 22.00 -10.62 8.86
CA SER A 393 21.71 -11.94 9.42
C SER A 393 21.05 -12.84 8.38
N GLY A 394 21.09 -14.14 8.61
CA GLY A 394 20.18 -15.09 7.98
C GLY A 394 18.72 -14.81 8.32
N SER A 395 17.81 -15.56 7.67
CA SER A 395 16.37 -15.44 7.93
C SER A 395 16.02 -15.76 9.38
N VAL A 396 15.24 -14.89 10.01
CA VAL A 396 14.89 -14.97 11.42
C VAL A 396 13.48 -14.43 11.66
N SER A 397 12.77 -15.05 12.62
CA SER A 397 11.44 -14.61 13.03
C SER A 397 11.48 -13.28 13.79
N GLU A 398 10.33 -12.59 13.84
CA GLU A 398 10.19 -11.32 14.56
C GLU A 398 10.43 -11.48 16.09
N GLU A 399 10.05 -12.61 16.65
CA GLU A 399 10.25 -12.91 18.07
C GLU A 399 11.74 -13.05 18.41
N ILE A 400 12.47 -13.84 17.62
CA ILE A 400 13.90 -14.08 17.85
C ILE A 400 14.71 -12.79 17.63
N ILE A 401 14.43 -12.02 16.56
CA ILE A 401 15.16 -10.78 16.31
C ILE A 401 14.90 -9.73 17.39
N SER A 402 13.66 -9.65 17.90
CA SER A 402 13.34 -8.72 19.00
C SER A 402 14.09 -9.05 20.27
N LYS A 403 14.25 -10.36 20.58
CA LYS A 403 15.06 -10.84 21.71
C LYS A 403 16.53 -10.51 21.51
N LEU A 404 17.07 -10.77 20.30
CA LEU A 404 18.45 -10.43 19.96
C LEU A 404 18.71 -8.93 20.17
N ILE A 405 17.85 -8.06 19.63
CA ILE A 405 18.01 -6.60 19.76
C ILE A 405 18.00 -6.17 21.22
N THR A 406 17.07 -6.69 22.03
CA THR A 406 17.04 -6.42 23.48
C THR A 406 18.34 -6.80 24.15
N ASN A 407 18.91 -7.97 23.81
CA ASN A 407 20.18 -8.42 24.34
C ASN A 407 21.34 -7.52 23.89
N LEU A 408 21.38 -7.14 22.61
CA LEU A 408 22.40 -6.25 22.07
C LEU A 408 22.36 -4.87 22.73
N GLU A 409 21.18 -4.26 22.85
CA GLU A 409 21.02 -2.94 23.47
C GLU A 409 21.35 -2.93 24.97
N SER A 410 21.37 -4.07 25.63
CA SER A 410 21.80 -4.21 27.03
C SER A 410 23.33 -4.28 27.20
N MET A 411 24.07 -4.45 26.10
CA MET A 411 25.52 -4.58 26.14
C MET A 411 26.20 -3.22 26.35
N LYS A 412 27.21 -3.18 27.18
CA LYS A 412 28.00 -1.96 27.43
C LYS A 412 28.84 -1.49 26.22
N GLU A 413 29.04 -2.37 25.26
CA GLU A 413 29.77 -2.15 24.02
C GLU A 413 28.92 -1.40 22.98
N ILE A 414 27.59 -1.33 23.18
CA ILE A 414 26.65 -0.66 22.24
C ILE A 414 26.15 0.61 22.90
N ASP A 415 26.30 1.73 22.18
CA ASP A 415 26.07 3.07 22.73
C ASP A 415 24.66 3.62 22.40
N THR A 416 23.99 3.07 21.38
CA THR A 416 22.69 3.60 20.90
C THR A 416 21.71 2.46 20.62
N LYS A 417 20.46 2.82 20.34
CA LYS A 417 19.46 1.86 19.86
C LYS A 417 19.91 1.21 18.56
N VAL A 418 19.66 -0.09 18.46
CA VAL A 418 19.92 -0.87 17.24
C VAL A 418 18.93 -0.46 16.15
N ARG A 419 19.44 -0.06 14.98
CA ARG A 419 18.62 0.10 13.78
C ARG A 419 18.43 -1.23 13.10
N GLN A 420 17.21 -1.52 12.65
CA GLN A 420 16.94 -2.75 11.92
C GLN A 420 16.00 -2.53 10.75
N PHE A 421 16.26 -3.28 9.68
CA PHE A 421 15.35 -3.39 8.53
C PHE A 421 15.27 -4.85 8.07
N ARG A 422 14.14 -5.20 7.47
CA ARG A 422 13.99 -6.47 6.76
C ARG A 422 14.73 -6.43 5.44
N ILE A 423 15.09 -7.58 4.90
CA ILE A 423 15.67 -7.69 3.58
C ILE A 423 14.74 -8.52 2.70
N HIS A 424 14.40 -7.99 1.53
CA HIS A 424 13.66 -8.69 0.49
C HIS A 424 14.60 -8.99 -0.68
N ASN A 425 14.93 -10.26 -0.84
CA ASN A 425 15.84 -10.79 -1.86
C ASN A 425 15.24 -12.00 -2.59
N VAL A 426 13.94 -12.26 -2.44
CA VAL A 426 13.27 -13.39 -3.09
C VAL A 426 12.99 -13.02 -4.54
N VAL A 427 13.46 -13.88 -5.46
CA VAL A 427 13.25 -13.81 -6.90
C VAL A 427 12.03 -14.67 -7.30
#